data_83222c1dcf8f36f2fd68bfa6036cbb67
#
_entry.id   83222c1dcf8f36f2fd68bfa6036cbb67
#
_cell.length_a   1.000
_cell.length_b   1.000
_cell.length_c   1.000
_cell.angle_alpha   90.00
_cell.angle_beta   90.00
_cell.angle_gamma   90.00
#
_symmetry.space_group_name_H-M   'P 1'
#
loop_
_entity.id
_entity.type
_entity.pdbx_description
1 polymer ?
#
loop_
_entity_poly.entity_id
_entity_poly.type
_entity_poly.pdbx_seq_one_letter_code
_entity_poly.pdbx_strand_id
1 'polypeptide(L)'
;MEEKRLKKLRKIRVPLAAVVLLCFLSAGAALGAGTLLFGWKTGAVQVKLREIDRLAADKYIGEIDSTNVANYAAVGYVTGLGDKWSSYIPADQYEAYRMSSEGTGCGIGVSVTTSTDAVRISIVYDDSPAAKAGIVKGDYILGAEGLTVEKDGANAVISAIRGEEGTDVSVTIQTSAGETKTLTMKRATVTQKMAWGEMLSGNTGYIRIENFHTGVADQFQKALSALEGQGMTSLVIDVRHNGGGKVKEMSEVLDPLLPEGTIMTLREKNGHETVYSSDADMIDLPLAVLIDDQSISAAEFFAAALQEYERATLVGTHTTGKGRAQRTYALSDGSAVNLSVEEYFTPKGKSLADTGIAPDIETTLTDEQTANFYFLGTDGDPQLQRAVSEVQSAEN
;
A
#
# COMPACT_ATOMS: atom_id res chain seq x y z
N MET A 1 -60.81 42.23 28.23
CA MET A 1 -59.49 42.75 28.67
C MET A 1 -58.34 42.41 27.72
N GLU A 2 -58.60 41.66 26.70
CA GLU A 2 -57.57 41.21 25.70
C GLU A 2 -57.37 42.20 24.51
N GLU A 3 -58.40 42.96 24.15
CA GLU A 3 -58.32 43.90 23.00
C GLU A 3 -57.42 45.13 23.23
N LYS A 4 -57.05 45.44 24.49
CA LYS A 4 -56.18 46.59 24.84
C LYS A 4 -54.69 46.30 24.79
N ARG A 5 -54.27 45.03 24.64
CA ARG A 5 -52.83 44.65 24.57
C ARG A 5 -52.25 44.75 23.17
N LEU A 6 -53.03 44.68 22.12
CA LEU A 6 -52.58 44.67 20.72
C LEU A 6 -52.29 46.05 20.11
N LYS A 7 -52.62 47.16 20.80
CA LYS A 7 -52.45 48.52 20.27
C LYS A 7 -51.13 49.20 20.65
N LYS A 8 -50.15 48.48 21.24
CA LYS A 8 -48.86 49.06 21.63
C LYS A 8 -47.65 48.51 20.85
N LEU A 9 -47.86 47.93 19.69
CA LEU A 9 -46.77 47.77 18.71
C LEU A 9 -46.58 49.11 18.00
N ARG A 10 -45.79 49.98 18.64
CA ARG A 10 -45.25 51.17 18.01
C ARG A 10 -44.53 50.72 16.74
N LYS A 11 -45.00 51.14 15.55
CA LYS A 11 -44.29 50.98 14.28
C LYS A 11 -42.91 51.64 14.49
N ILE A 12 -41.92 50.80 14.75
CA ILE A 12 -40.52 51.20 14.74
C ILE A 12 -40.20 51.51 13.29
N ARG A 13 -40.26 52.77 12.88
CA ARG A 13 -39.76 53.21 11.61
C ARG A 13 -38.26 53.18 11.66
N VAL A 14 -37.66 52.08 11.26
CA VAL A 14 -36.20 52.00 11.07
C VAL A 14 -35.89 52.88 9.85
N PRO A 15 -35.04 53.90 9.96
CA PRO A 15 -34.66 54.73 8.80
C PRO A 15 -34.04 53.85 7.72
N LEU A 16 -34.36 54.08 6.47
CA LEU A 16 -33.84 53.30 5.36
C LEU A 16 -32.31 53.21 5.40
N ALA A 17 -31.66 54.31 5.82
CA ALA A 17 -30.20 54.35 6.05
C ALA A 17 -29.71 53.33 7.09
N ALA A 18 -30.47 53.05 8.15
CA ALA A 18 -30.13 52.07 9.17
C ALA A 18 -30.32 50.63 8.68
N VAL A 19 -31.30 50.39 7.80
CA VAL A 19 -31.51 49.09 7.16
C VAL A 19 -30.36 48.81 6.16
N VAL A 20 -29.98 49.77 5.35
CA VAL A 20 -28.86 49.70 4.42
C VAL A 20 -27.54 49.45 5.20
N LEU A 21 -27.31 50.17 6.29
CA LEU A 21 -26.13 49.98 7.14
C LEU A 21 -26.09 48.56 7.75
N LEU A 22 -27.21 48.08 8.26
CA LEU A 22 -27.32 46.69 8.76
C LEU A 22 -27.07 45.63 7.71
N CYS A 23 -27.55 45.85 6.47
CA CYS A 23 -27.26 44.96 5.34
C CYS A 23 -25.77 44.95 4.97
N PHE A 24 -25.12 46.12 4.98
CA PHE A 24 -23.65 46.19 4.76
C PHE A 24 -22.86 45.56 5.89
N LEU A 25 -23.26 45.75 7.15
CA LEU A 25 -22.62 45.13 8.29
C LEU A 25 -22.81 43.60 8.33
N SER A 26 -24.01 43.10 7.97
CA SER A 26 -24.25 41.67 7.86
C SER A 26 -23.51 41.04 6.70
N ALA A 27 -23.43 41.70 5.53
CA ALA A 27 -22.63 41.26 4.40
C ALA A 27 -21.13 41.28 4.72
N GLY A 28 -20.63 42.32 5.40
CA GLY A 28 -19.25 42.41 5.89
C GLY A 28 -18.91 41.35 6.94
N ALA A 29 -19.85 41.07 7.86
CA ALA A 29 -19.71 40.00 8.85
C ALA A 29 -19.72 38.61 8.20
N ALA A 30 -20.57 38.36 7.20
CA ALA A 30 -20.61 37.11 6.44
C ALA A 30 -19.34 36.91 5.61
N LEU A 31 -18.81 37.97 4.97
CA LEU A 31 -17.54 37.94 4.27
C LEU A 31 -16.37 37.73 5.23
N GLY A 32 -16.38 38.43 6.39
CA GLY A 32 -15.36 38.26 7.43
C GLY A 32 -15.38 36.87 8.08
N ALA A 33 -16.58 36.33 8.34
CA ALA A 33 -16.74 34.98 8.85
C ALA A 33 -16.32 33.91 7.80
N GLY A 34 -16.63 34.14 6.52
CA GLY A 34 -16.16 33.30 5.41
C GLY A 34 -14.64 33.27 5.30
N THR A 35 -13.97 34.42 5.46
CA THR A 35 -12.49 34.49 5.46
C THR A 35 -11.84 33.86 6.69
N LEU A 36 -12.50 33.94 7.85
CA LEU A 36 -12.02 33.32 9.12
C LEU A 36 -12.30 31.81 9.16
N LEU A 37 -13.45 31.36 8.66
CA LEU A 37 -13.84 29.93 8.69
C LEU A 37 -13.23 29.10 7.55
N PHE A 38 -12.98 29.71 6.39
CA PHE A 38 -12.46 29.00 5.20
C PHE A 38 -11.04 29.35 4.82
N GLY A 39 -10.34 30.16 5.63
CA GLY A 39 -8.93 30.50 5.44
C GLY A 39 -8.63 30.93 3.99
N TRP A 40 -9.40 31.90 3.44
CA TRP A 40 -9.26 32.35 2.03
C TRP A 40 -7.93 33.05 1.75
N LYS A 41 -6.86 32.28 1.88
CA LYS A 41 -5.72 32.50 1.00
C LYS A 41 -6.12 31.82 -0.31
N THR A 42 -6.74 32.56 -1.23
CA THR A 42 -6.88 32.11 -2.63
C THR A 42 -5.46 31.93 -3.14
N GLY A 43 -4.94 30.69 -3.00
CA GLY A 43 -3.59 30.37 -3.42
C GLY A 43 -3.45 30.58 -4.93
N ALA A 44 -2.25 30.89 -5.40
CA ALA A 44 -1.96 31.09 -6.82
C ALA A 44 -2.48 29.92 -7.70
N VAL A 45 -2.51 28.70 -7.16
CA VAL A 45 -3.06 27.51 -7.83
C VAL A 45 -4.56 27.65 -8.11
N GLN A 46 -5.35 28.05 -7.11
CA GLN A 46 -6.81 28.21 -7.27
C GLN A 46 -7.18 29.31 -8.27
N VAL A 47 -6.44 30.40 -8.26
CA VAL A 47 -6.63 31.48 -9.24
C VAL A 47 -6.36 30.98 -10.65
N LYS A 48 -5.23 30.30 -10.84
CA LYS A 48 -4.83 29.74 -12.15
C LYS A 48 -5.84 28.70 -12.66
N LEU A 49 -6.28 27.76 -11.81
CA LEU A 49 -7.25 26.75 -12.21
C LEU A 49 -8.60 27.35 -12.60
N ARG A 50 -9.09 28.38 -11.87
CA ARG A 50 -10.33 29.09 -12.23
C ARG A 50 -10.21 29.83 -13.58
N GLU A 51 -9.05 30.38 -13.89
CA GLU A 51 -8.80 31.06 -15.16
C GLU A 51 -8.79 30.06 -16.32
N ILE A 52 -8.12 28.90 -16.13
CA ILE A 52 -8.11 27.82 -17.12
C ILE A 52 -9.53 27.27 -17.33
N ASP A 53 -10.27 27.00 -16.27
CA ASP A 53 -11.64 26.47 -16.32
C ASP A 53 -12.56 27.42 -17.12
N ARG A 54 -12.51 28.75 -16.85
CA ARG A 54 -13.25 29.76 -17.61
C ARG A 54 -12.88 29.76 -19.09
N LEU A 55 -11.59 29.69 -19.41
CA LEU A 55 -11.11 29.67 -20.79
C LEU A 55 -11.53 28.39 -21.50
N ALA A 56 -11.45 27.24 -20.82
CA ALA A 56 -11.91 25.96 -21.35
C ALA A 56 -13.41 25.99 -21.64
N ALA A 57 -14.23 26.46 -20.71
CA ALA A 57 -15.67 26.59 -20.90
C ALA A 57 -16.08 27.53 -22.06
N ASP A 58 -15.28 28.57 -22.32
CA ASP A 58 -15.58 29.57 -23.38
C ASP A 58 -14.98 29.19 -24.75
N LYS A 59 -13.83 28.52 -24.80
CA LYS A 59 -13.03 28.37 -26.02
C LYS A 59 -12.80 26.92 -26.47
N TYR A 60 -12.92 25.94 -25.57
CA TYR A 60 -12.61 24.56 -25.94
C TYR A 60 -13.72 23.98 -26.83
N ILE A 61 -13.32 23.38 -27.95
CA ILE A 61 -14.24 22.86 -28.96
C ILE A 61 -14.73 21.42 -28.70
N GLY A 62 -14.12 20.72 -27.73
CA GLY A 62 -14.50 19.36 -27.35
C GLY A 62 -15.44 19.34 -26.14
N GLU A 63 -15.86 18.14 -25.76
CA GLU A 63 -16.62 17.93 -24.52
C GLU A 63 -15.69 17.95 -23.31
N ILE A 64 -16.14 18.57 -22.21
CA ILE A 64 -15.38 18.65 -20.96
C ILE A 64 -15.96 17.62 -19.99
N ASP A 65 -15.22 16.57 -19.72
CA ASP A 65 -15.47 15.68 -18.59
C ASP A 65 -14.92 16.35 -17.31
N SER A 66 -15.82 16.95 -16.54
CA SER A 66 -15.46 17.68 -15.32
C SER A 66 -14.86 16.78 -14.23
N THR A 67 -15.27 15.50 -14.15
CA THR A 67 -14.71 14.52 -13.21
C THR A 67 -13.27 14.21 -13.55
N ASN A 68 -13.00 13.95 -14.82
CA ASN A 68 -11.66 13.66 -15.31
C ASN A 68 -10.72 14.88 -15.13
N VAL A 69 -11.21 16.09 -15.47
CA VAL A 69 -10.45 17.34 -15.25
C VAL A 69 -10.12 17.54 -13.78
N ALA A 70 -11.09 17.31 -12.86
CA ALA A 70 -10.85 17.43 -11.42
C ALA A 70 -9.81 16.41 -10.91
N ASN A 71 -9.89 15.16 -11.37
CA ASN A 71 -8.92 14.11 -11.02
C ASN A 71 -7.51 14.48 -11.50
N TYR A 72 -7.34 14.91 -12.75
CA TYR A 72 -6.03 15.33 -13.27
C TYR A 72 -5.48 16.58 -12.58
N ALA A 73 -6.34 17.54 -12.21
CA ALA A 73 -5.93 18.69 -11.43
C ALA A 73 -5.41 18.30 -10.04
N ALA A 74 -6.09 17.34 -9.37
CA ALA A 74 -5.64 16.79 -8.09
C ALA A 74 -4.33 16.02 -8.22
N VAL A 75 -4.18 15.17 -9.24
CA VAL A 75 -2.91 14.48 -9.56
C VAL A 75 -1.80 15.50 -9.77
N GLY A 76 -2.04 16.54 -10.61
CA GLY A 76 -1.06 17.59 -10.88
C GLY A 76 -0.66 18.39 -9.63
N TYR A 77 -1.61 18.65 -8.72
CA TYR A 77 -1.33 19.31 -7.45
C TYR A 77 -0.40 18.47 -6.57
N VAL A 78 -0.74 17.18 -6.38
CA VAL A 78 0.05 16.27 -5.52
C VAL A 78 1.44 16.04 -6.11
N THR A 79 1.54 15.79 -7.41
CA THR A 79 2.81 15.66 -8.12
C THR A 79 3.68 16.92 -7.99
N GLY A 80 3.03 18.11 -8.02
CA GLY A 80 3.69 19.41 -7.85
C GLY A 80 4.29 19.65 -6.47
N LEU A 81 4.00 18.80 -5.46
CA LEU A 81 4.68 18.83 -4.15
C LEU A 81 6.15 18.37 -4.24
N GLY A 82 6.53 17.68 -5.34
CA GLY A 82 7.87 17.15 -5.54
C GLY A 82 8.19 15.90 -4.69
N ASP A 83 7.19 15.29 -4.08
CA ASP A 83 7.32 14.06 -3.32
C ASP A 83 6.83 12.87 -4.16
N LYS A 84 7.76 11.98 -4.53
CA LYS A 84 7.47 10.79 -5.36
C LYS A 84 6.56 9.75 -4.68
N TRP A 85 6.37 9.86 -3.37
CA TRP A 85 5.60 8.90 -2.56
C TRP A 85 4.17 9.36 -2.26
N SER A 86 3.89 10.66 -2.42
CA SER A 86 2.53 11.19 -2.29
C SER A 86 1.74 10.97 -3.57
N SER A 87 0.46 10.61 -3.44
CA SER A 87 -0.40 10.31 -4.59
C SER A 87 -1.85 10.72 -4.34
N TYR A 88 -2.59 10.97 -5.43
CA TYR A 88 -4.03 11.12 -5.40
C TYR A 88 -4.68 9.78 -5.81
N ILE A 89 -5.75 9.42 -5.15
CA ILE A 89 -6.50 8.17 -5.38
C ILE A 89 -7.92 8.57 -5.80
N PRO A 90 -8.32 8.31 -7.06
CA PRO A 90 -9.69 8.56 -7.53
C PRO A 90 -10.74 7.80 -6.74
N ALA A 91 -11.97 8.32 -6.70
CA ALA A 91 -13.06 7.76 -5.90
C ALA A 91 -13.42 6.31 -6.27
N ASP A 92 -13.34 5.97 -7.55
CA ASP A 92 -13.58 4.61 -8.08
C ASP A 92 -12.48 3.60 -7.70
N GLN A 93 -11.30 4.07 -7.27
CA GLN A 93 -10.15 3.23 -6.89
C GLN A 93 -9.94 3.19 -5.37
N TYR A 94 -10.52 4.13 -4.61
CA TYR A 94 -10.21 4.26 -3.19
C TYR A 94 -10.66 3.05 -2.36
N GLU A 95 -11.83 2.48 -2.65
CA GLU A 95 -12.29 1.29 -1.92
C GLU A 95 -11.38 0.08 -2.17
N ALA A 96 -10.95 -0.16 -3.41
CA ALA A 96 -10.01 -1.23 -3.73
C ALA A 96 -8.65 -1.02 -3.05
N TYR A 97 -8.17 0.22 -3.01
CA TYR A 97 -6.96 0.59 -2.27
C TYR A 97 -7.10 0.29 -0.77
N ARG A 98 -8.22 0.68 -0.16
CA ARG A 98 -8.52 0.44 1.25
C ARG A 98 -8.56 -1.05 1.58
N MET A 99 -9.30 -1.84 0.81
CA MET A 99 -9.37 -3.29 0.97
C MET A 99 -7.98 -3.94 0.88
N SER A 100 -7.17 -3.53 -0.09
CA SER A 100 -5.81 -4.05 -0.24
C SER A 100 -4.96 -3.77 1.00
N SER A 101 -5.00 -2.53 1.53
CA SER A 101 -4.25 -2.17 2.75
C SER A 101 -4.75 -2.89 4.01
N GLU A 102 -6.00 -3.36 4.01
CA GLU A 102 -6.57 -4.21 5.06
C GLU A 102 -6.28 -5.71 4.84
N GLY A 103 -5.41 -6.05 3.90
CA GLY A 103 -5.04 -7.44 3.63
C GLY A 103 -6.16 -8.28 2.98
N THR A 104 -7.14 -7.62 2.37
CA THR A 104 -8.28 -8.26 1.71
C THR A 104 -8.43 -7.80 0.26
N GLY A 105 -9.30 -8.46 -0.47
CA GLY A 105 -9.66 -8.08 -1.84
C GLY A 105 -10.87 -8.86 -2.30
N CYS A 106 -11.65 -8.31 -3.22
CA CYS A 106 -12.78 -9.00 -3.82
C CYS A 106 -12.48 -9.39 -5.26
N GLY A 107 -12.52 -10.70 -5.52
CA GLY A 107 -12.19 -11.28 -6.83
C GLY A 107 -12.09 -12.80 -6.77
N ILE A 108 -11.14 -13.38 -7.52
CA ILE A 108 -10.93 -14.83 -7.56
C ILE A 108 -9.85 -15.34 -6.59
N GLY A 109 -9.08 -14.46 -5.94
CA GLY A 109 -8.09 -14.81 -4.92
C GLY A 109 -6.77 -15.32 -5.49
N VAL A 110 -6.13 -14.49 -6.30
CA VAL A 110 -4.78 -14.70 -6.84
C VAL A 110 -3.95 -13.43 -6.77
N SER A 111 -2.63 -13.57 -6.62
CA SER A 111 -1.66 -12.55 -7.01
C SER A 111 -1.09 -12.89 -8.38
N VAL A 112 -0.72 -11.85 -9.13
CA VAL A 112 -0.20 -12.01 -10.48
C VAL A 112 1.06 -11.17 -10.69
N THR A 113 1.93 -11.64 -11.57
CA THR A 113 2.98 -10.84 -12.19
C THR A 113 2.53 -10.44 -13.58
N THR A 114 2.85 -9.22 -13.98
CA THR A 114 2.47 -8.70 -15.29
C THR A 114 3.73 -8.38 -16.09
N SER A 115 3.70 -8.74 -17.38
CA SER A 115 4.62 -8.26 -18.40
C SER A 115 3.82 -7.56 -19.51
N THR A 116 4.48 -7.07 -20.54
CA THR A 116 3.82 -6.41 -21.68
C THR A 116 2.69 -7.26 -22.27
N ASP A 117 2.90 -8.58 -22.35
CA ASP A 117 2.04 -9.50 -23.11
C ASP A 117 1.43 -10.62 -22.25
N ALA A 118 1.69 -10.65 -20.94
CA ALA A 118 1.26 -11.74 -20.09
C ALA A 118 0.87 -11.30 -18.67
N VAL A 119 -0.16 -11.98 -18.15
CA VAL A 119 -0.56 -11.96 -16.73
C VAL A 119 -0.37 -13.37 -16.18
N ARG A 120 0.66 -13.60 -15.37
CA ARG A 120 0.99 -14.92 -14.83
C ARG A 120 0.68 -14.98 -13.35
N ILE A 121 0.04 -16.06 -12.91
CA ILE A 121 -0.36 -16.24 -11.51
C ILE A 121 0.87 -16.61 -10.68
N SER A 122 1.22 -15.74 -9.73
CA SER A 122 2.35 -15.92 -8.80
C SER A 122 1.94 -16.61 -7.50
N ILE A 123 0.74 -16.29 -6.99
CA ILE A 123 0.19 -16.87 -5.77
C ILE A 123 -1.29 -17.17 -5.97
N VAL A 124 -1.74 -18.33 -5.47
CA VAL A 124 -3.16 -18.67 -5.33
C VAL A 124 -3.46 -18.69 -3.83
N TYR A 125 -4.47 -17.93 -3.40
CA TYR A 125 -4.83 -17.86 -1.98
C TYR A 125 -5.61 -19.11 -1.57
N ASP A 126 -5.34 -19.57 -0.36
CA ASP A 126 -5.99 -20.76 0.19
C ASP A 126 -7.51 -20.53 0.27
N ASP A 127 -8.32 -21.56 0.01
CA ASP A 127 -9.79 -21.53 0.02
C ASP A 127 -10.46 -20.53 -0.96
N SER A 128 -9.69 -19.89 -1.82
CA SER A 128 -10.19 -18.93 -2.79
C SER A 128 -11.04 -19.56 -3.90
N PRO A 129 -11.84 -18.77 -4.66
CA PRO A 129 -12.51 -19.23 -5.87
C PRO A 129 -11.55 -19.85 -6.89
N ALA A 130 -10.37 -19.26 -7.07
CA ALA A 130 -9.34 -19.77 -7.98
C ALA A 130 -8.80 -21.12 -7.53
N ALA A 131 -8.49 -21.29 -6.24
CA ALA A 131 -8.04 -22.57 -5.69
C ALA A 131 -9.10 -23.69 -5.89
N LYS A 132 -10.37 -23.36 -5.60
CA LYS A 132 -11.50 -24.29 -5.80
C LYS A 132 -11.73 -24.65 -7.26
N ALA A 133 -11.41 -23.76 -8.20
CA ALA A 133 -11.49 -23.99 -9.63
C ALA A 133 -10.28 -24.74 -10.20
N GLY A 134 -9.28 -25.07 -9.37
CA GLY A 134 -8.08 -25.80 -9.78
C GLY A 134 -7.04 -24.96 -10.51
N ILE A 135 -7.09 -23.65 -10.37
CA ILE A 135 -6.06 -22.73 -10.83
C ILE A 135 -4.83 -22.90 -9.94
N VAL A 136 -3.64 -22.91 -10.54
CA VAL A 136 -2.38 -23.10 -9.81
C VAL A 136 -1.37 -22.00 -10.14
N LYS A 137 -0.38 -21.84 -9.29
CA LYS A 137 0.78 -20.97 -9.54
C LYS A 137 1.44 -21.36 -10.87
N GLY A 138 1.73 -20.36 -11.70
CA GLY A 138 2.36 -20.55 -13.00
C GLY A 138 1.37 -20.54 -14.18
N ASP A 139 0.06 -20.70 -13.94
CA ASP A 139 -0.96 -20.51 -14.96
C ASP A 139 -1.01 -19.05 -15.43
N TYR A 140 -1.48 -18.83 -16.66
CA TYR A 140 -1.61 -17.51 -17.28
C TYR A 140 -3.08 -17.10 -17.36
N ILE A 141 -3.37 -15.84 -17.08
CA ILE A 141 -4.66 -15.23 -17.36
C ILE A 141 -4.58 -14.59 -18.74
N LEU A 142 -5.37 -15.11 -19.69
CA LEU A 142 -5.45 -14.60 -21.05
C LEU A 142 -6.53 -13.52 -21.21
N GLY A 143 -7.58 -13.57 -20.37
CA GLY A 143 -8.67 -12.61 -20.44
C GLY A 143 -9.73 -12.81 -19.36
N ALA A 144 -10.63 -11.83 -19.21
CA ALA A 144 -11.77 -11.88 -18.31
C ALA A 144 -12.92 -11.02 -18.87
N GLU A 145 -14.17 -11.48 -18.69
CA GLU A 145 -15.40 -10.75 -19.08
C GLU A 145 -15.38 -10.26 -20.55
N GLY A 146 -14.81 -11.06 -21.45
CA GLY A 146 -14.69 -10.72 -22.88
C GLY A 146 -13.50 -9.82 -23.24
N LEU A 147 -12.78 -9.29 -22.25
CA LEU A 147 -11.51 -8.58 -22.46
C LEU A 147 -10.36 -9.58 -22.61
N THR A 148 -9.32 -9.21 -23.35
CA THR A 148 -8.11 -10.02 -23.51
C THR A 148 -6.86 -9.20 -23.18
N VAL A 149 -5.83 -9.85 -22.63
CA VAL A 149 -4.56 -9.20 -22.33
C VAL A 149 -3.93 -8.59 -23.59
N GLU A 150 -4.03 -9.31 -24.72
CA GLU A 150 -3.46 -8.90 -26.01
C GLU A 150 -4.07 -7.59 -26.56
N LYS A 151 -5.40 -7.40 -26.41
CA LYS A 151 -6.10 -6.24 -26.98
C LYS A 151 -6.30 -5.10 -26.00
N ASP A 152 -6.66 -5.45 -24.75
CA ASP A 152 -7.16 -4.50 -23.76
C ASP A 152 -6.10 -4.22 -22.68
N GLY A 153 -5.04 -5.02 -22.64
CA GLY A 153 -3.94 -4.91 -21.68
C GLY A 153 -4.20 -5.59 -20.35
N ALA A 154 -3.13 -5.88 -19.63
CA ALA A 154 -3.16 -6.60 -18.35
C ALA A 154 -4.05 -5.91 -17.29
N ASN A 155 -3.94 -4.58 -17.15
CA ASN A 155 -4.68 -3.83 -16.13
C ASN A 155 -6.19 -3.87 -16.34
N ALA A 156 -6.67 -3.80 -17.58
CA ALA A 156 -8.09 -3.90 -17.90
C ALA A 156 -8.64 -5.28 -17.52
N VAL A 157 -7.92 -6.35 -17.86
CA VAL A 157 -8.29 -7.73 -17.52
C VAL A 157 -8.30 -7.94 -16.00
N ILE A 158 -7.26 -7.49 -15.28
CA ILE A 158 -7.19 -7.58 -13.82
C ILE A 158 -8.35 -6.80 -13.16
N SER A 159 -8.67 -5.63 -13.67
CA SER A 159 -9.79 -4.83 -13.17
C SER A 159 -11.13 -5.53 -13.39
N ALA A 160 -11.33 -6.20 -14.53
CA ALA A 160 -12.55 -6.95 -14.83
C ALA A 160 -12.72 -8.21 -13.94
N ILE A 161 -11.61 -8.78 -13.44
CA ILE A 161 -11.66 -9.91 -12.47
C ILE A 161 -12.18 -9.45 -11.11
N ARG A 162 -11.87 -8.23 -10.70
CA ARG A 162 -12.39 -7.64 -9.46
C ARG A 162 -13.86 -7.27 -9.63
N GLY A 163 -14.58 -7.10 -8.54
CA GLY A 163 -15.98 -6.69 -8.58
C GLY A 163 -16.72 -7.00 -7.30
N GLU A 164 -18.03 -6.89 -7.34
CA GLU A 164 -18.92 -7.10 -6.19
C GLU A 164 -18.95 -8.59 -5.79
N GLU A 165 -18.90 -8.84 -4.47
CA GLU A 165 -18.94 -10.19 -3.91
C GLU A 165 -20.20 -10.94 -4.33
N GLY A 166 -20.03 -12.23 -4.63
CA GLY A 166 -21.12 -13.14 -5.05
C GLY A 166 -21.50 -13.04 -6.52
N THR A 167 -20.98 -12.05 -7.27
CA THR A 167 -21.21 -11.96 -8.72
C THR A 167 -20.33 -12.96 -9.47
N ASP A 168 -20.80 -13.44 -10.62
CA ASP A 168 -20.03 -14.36 -11.46
C ASP A 168 -18.98 -13.58 -12.25
N VAL A 169 -17.82 -14.22 -12.46
CA VAL A 169 -16.75 -13.74 -13.36
C VAL A 169 -16.28 -14.88 -14.24
N SER A 170 -16.20 -14.60 -15.53
CA SER A 170 -15.67 -15.54 -16.53
C SER A 170 -14.21 -15.19 -16.83
N VAL A 171 -13.29 -16.12 -16.55
CA VAL A 171 -11.84 -15.92 -16.71
C VAL A 171 -11.30 -16.97 -17.67
N THR A 172 -10.59 -16.56 -18.71
CA THR A 172 -9.88 -17.45 -19.62
C THR A 172 -8.44 -17.59 -19.15
N ILE A 173 -8.03 -18.81 -18.82
CA ILE A 173 -6.68 -19.15 -18.38
C ILE A 173 -5.99 -20.06 -19.37
N GLN A 174 -4.67 -20.02 -19.40
CA GLN A 174 -3.83 -21.04 -20.00
C GLN A 174 -3.03 -21.72 -18.90
N THR A 175 -3.17 -23.02 -18.76
CA THR A 175 -2.38 -23.78 -17.78
C THR A 175 -0.90 -23.81 -18.15
N SER A 176 -0.05 -24.09 -17.18
CA SER A 176 1.39 -24.29 -17.42
C SER A 176 1.70 -25.40 -18.43
N ALA A 177 0.76 -26.33 -18.65
CA ALA A 177 0.84 -27.37 -19.70
C ALA A 177 0.37 -26.88 -21.10
N GLY A 178 -0.06 -25.62 -21.23
CA GLY A 178 -0.51 -25.00 -22.48
C GLY A 178 -2.00 -25.20 -22.82
N GLU A 179 -2.79 -25.83 -21.95
CA GLU A 179 -4.22 -26.02 -22.15
C GLU A 179 -4.97 -24.72 -21.85
N THR A 180 -5.83 -24.26 -22.75
CA THR A 180 -6.67 -23.07 -22.54
C THR A 180 -8.06 -23.48 -22.06
N LYS A 181 -8.53 -22.82 -20.98
CA LYS A 181 -9.85 -23.05 -20.37
C LYS A 181 -10.52 -21.72 -20.06
N THR A 182 -11.83 -21.67 -20.18
CA THR A 182 -12.64 -20.58 -19.63
C THR A 182 -13.39 -21.12 -18.41
N LEU A 183 -13.17 -20.47 -17.27
CA LEU A 183 -13.74 -20.85 -15.99
C LEU A 183 -14.67 -19.73 -15.51
N THR A 184 -15.87 -20.12 -15.07
CA THR A 184 -16.80 -19.19 -14.42
C THR A 184 -16.73 -19.43 -12.91
N MET A 185 -16.44 -18.39 -12.16
CA MET A 185 -16.29 -18.42 -10.70
C MET A 185 -17.11 -17.30 -10.07
N LYS A 186 -17.52 -17.49 -8.82
CA LYS A 186 -18.10 -16.39 -8.03
C LYS A 186 -16.98 -15.59 -7.38
N ARG A 187 -17.05 -14.26 -7.54
CA ARG A 187 -16.18 -13.35 -6.79
C ARG A 187 -16.43 -13.52 -5.30
N ALA A 188 -15.37 -13.52 -4.53
CA ALA A 188 -15.44 -13.57 -3.07
C ALA A 188 -14.48 -12.57 -2.45
N THR A 189 -14.81 -12.10 -1.26
CA THR A 189 -13.83 -11.43 -0.41
C THR A 189 -12.84 -12.48 0.10
N VAL A 190 -11.57 -12.27 -0.19
CA VAL A 190 -10.50 -13.19 0.16
C VAL A 190 -9.45 -12.49 1.01
N THR A 191 -8.90 -13.21 1.97
CA THR A 191 -7.72 -12.76 2.73
C THR A 191 -6.47 -13.01 1.89
N GLN A 192 -5.63 -12.01 1.78
CA GLN A 192 -4.37 -12.13 1.06
C GLN A 192 -3.42 -13.09 1.81
N LYS A 193 -2.69 -13.90 1.06
CA LYS A 193 -1.59 -14.70 1.59
C LYS A 193 -0.34 -13.84 1.62
N MET A 194 -0.05 -13.27 2.79
CA MET A 194 1.00 -12.26 2.99
C MET A 194 2.26 -12.83 3.61
N ALA A 195 2.12 -13.84 4.48
CA ALA A 195 3.26 -14.56 5.02
C ALA A 195 2.99 -16.07 5.05
N TRP A 196 4.00 -16.86 4.72
CA TRP A 196 3.97 -18.32 4.80
C TRP A 196 5.39 -18.87 4.94
N GLY A 197 5.50 -20.07 5.48
CA GLY A 197 6.79 -20.71 5.71
C GLY A 197 6.85 -22.12 5.17
N GLU A 198 8.06 -22.59 4.92
CA GLU A 198 8.40 -23.96 4.59
C GLU A 198 9.73 -24.36 5.24
N MET A 199 9.90 -25.65 5.54
CA MET A 199 11.16 -26.19 6.04
C MET A 199 12.05 -26.55 4.85
N LEU A 200 13.24 -25.96 4.82
CA LEU A 200 14.30 -26.30 3.85
C LEU A 200 15.21 -27.39 4.39
N SER A 201 16.19 -27.82 3.57
CA SER A 201 17.21 -28.76 3.98
C SER A 201 18.05 -28.23 5.16
N GLY A 202 18.52 -29.12 6.04
CA GLY A 202 19.32 -28.77 7.22
C GLY A 202 18.53 -28.09 8.32
N ASN A 203 17.22 -28.34 8.44
CA ASN A 203 16.31 -27.74 9.42
C ASN A 203 16.28 -26.22 9.39
N THR A 204 16.57 -25.62 8.24
CA THR A 204 16.45 -24.18 8.03
C THR A 204 15.00 -23.83 7.71
N GLY A 205 14.36 -23.02 8.55
CA GLY A 205 13.06 -22.43 8.23
C GLY A 205 13.20 -21.36 7.16
N TYR A 206 12.22 -21.26 6.27
CA TYR A 206 12.08 -20.16 5.33
C TYR A 206 10.72 -19.53 5.50
N ILE A 207 10.66 -18.22 5.66
CA ILE A 207 9.39 -17.46 5.73
C ILE A 207 9.44 -16.35 4.69
N ARG A 208 8.49 -16.39 3.77
CA ARG A 208 8.25 -15.32 2.81
C ARG A 208 7.26 -14.31 3.38
N ILE A 209 7.55 -13.00 3.25
CA ILE A 209 6.64 -11.90 3.61
C ILE A 209 6.44 -11.01 2.38
N GLU A 210 5.25 -11.06 1.78
CA GLU A 210 4.91 -10.31 0.56
C GLU A 210 4.64 -8.81 0.83
N ASN A 211 4.05 -8.50 1.99
CA ASN A 211 3.76 -7.13 2.39
C ASN A 211 3.46 -7.08 3.91
N PHE A 212 3.35 -5.87 4.44
CA PHE A 212 2.99 -5.62 5.84
C PHE A 212 1.56 -5.05 5.97
N HIS A 213 0.58 -5.63 5.26
CA HIS A 213 -0.83 -5.28 5.42
C HIS A 213 -1.43 -5.91 6.69
N THR A 214 -2.65 -5.50 7.06
CA THR A 214 -3.33 -5.99 8.26
C THR A 214 -3.45 -7.52 8.26
N GLY A 215 -3.00 -8.14 9.35
CA GLY A 215 -3.05 -9.57 9.57
C GLY A 215 -1.80 -10.34 9.15
N VAL A 216 -0.75 -9.67 8.64
CA VAL A 216 0.51 -10.34 8.32
C VAL A 216 1.23 -10.82 9.58
N ALA A 217 1.12 -10.11 10.70
CA ALA A 217 1.73 -10.53 11.95
C ALA A 217 1.17 -11.88 12.42
N ASP A 218 -0.14 -12.08 12.35
CA ASP A 218 -0.78 -13.37 12.66
C ASP A 218 -0.33 -14.48 11.70
N GLN A 219 -0.19 -14.20 10.40
CA GLN A 219 0.27 -15.17 9.42
C GLN A 219 1.75 -15.55 9.64
N PHE A 220 2.59 -14.56 9.94
CA PHE A 220 3.99 -14.76 10.27
C PHE A 220 4.13 -15.62 11.55
N GLN A 221 3.43 -15.27 12.62
CA GLN A 221 3.46 -16.04 13.88
C GLN A 221 3.02 -17.49 13.69
N LYS A 222 2.00 -17.73 12.86
CA LYS A 222 1.59 -19.08 12.47
C LYS A 222 2.68 -19.84 11.74
N ALA A 223 3.34 -19.20 10.77
CA ALA A 223 4.42 -19.82 10.02
C ALA A 223 5.62 -20.12 10.91
N LEU A 224 6.01 -19.18 11.77
CA LEU A 224 7.10 -19.31 12.72
C LEU A 224 6.86 -20.49 13.68
N SER A 225 5.69 -20.51 14.35
CA SER A 225 5.34 -21.59 15.30
C SER A 225 5.26 -22.96 14.63
N ALA A 226 4.81 -23.03 13.37
CA ALA A 226 4.79 -24.28 12.61
C ALA A 226 6.20 -24.81 12.31
N LEU A 227 7.16 -23.92 12.00
CA LEU A 227 8.56 -24.27 11.75
C LEU A 227 9.28 -24.65 13.04
N GLU A 228 9.05 -23.93 14.14
CA GLU A 228 9.55 -24.30 15.47
C GLU A 228 9.07 -25.71 15.88
N GLY A 229 7.79 -25.99 15.67
CA GLY A 229 7.22 -27.32 15.93
C GLY A 229 7.77 -28.45 15.07
N GLN A 230 8.39 -28.12 13.92
CA GLN A 230 9.12 -29.05 13.04
C GLN A 230 10.60 -29.19 13.41
N GLY A 231 11.10 -28.44 14.41
CA GLY A 231 12.49 -28.50 14.87
C GLY A 231 13.42 -27.63 14.04
N MET A 232 12.96 -26.45 13.61
CA MET A 232 13.79 -25.44 12.96
C MET A 232 14.98 -25.04 13.85
N THR A 233 16.19 -24.96 13.26
CA THR A 233 17.42 -24.57 13.95
C THR A 233 18.02 -23.27 13.43
N SER A 234 17.58 -22.78 12.26
CA SER A 234 17.95 -21.50 11.66
C SER A 234 16.80 -20.97 10.79
N LEU A 235 16.78 -19.67 10.51
CA LEU A 235 15.68 -19.05 9.78
C LEU A 235 16.17 -18.07 8.70
N VAL A 236 15.59 -18.18 7.51
CA VAL A 236 15.70 -17.20 6.43
C VAL A 236 14.35 -16.50 6.25
N ILE A 237 14.33 -15.19 6.34
CA ILE A 237 13.13 -14.37 6.07
C ILE A 237 13.33 -13.65 4.74
N ASP A 238 12.35 -13.76 3.85
CA ASP A 238 12.42 -13.16 2.52
C ASP A 238 11.44 -11.99 2.39
N VAL A 239 11.98 -10.78 2.28
CA VAL A 239 11.23 -9.54 2.04
C VAL A 239 11.56 -8.91 0.68
N ARG A 240 12.12 -9.68 -0.25
CA ARG A 240 12.31 -9.23 -1.63
C ARG A 240 10.97 -8.96 -2.29
N HIS A 241 10.87 -7.94 -3.14
CA HIS A 241 9.61 -7.49 -3.77
C HIS A 241 8.51 -7.11 -2.77
N ASN A 242 8.84 -6.88 -1.51
CA ASN A 242 7.90 -6.40 -0.49
C ASN A 242 7.83 -4.86 -0.51
N GLY A 243 6.73 -4.31 -1.00
CA GLY A 243 6.52 -2.87 -1.10
C GLY A 243 6.29 -2.14 0.23
N GLY A 244 6.39 -2.85 1.37
CA GLY A 244 6.13 -2.31 2.71
C GLY A 244 4.69 -2.53 3.18
N GLY A 245 4.18 -1.61 3.97
CA GLY A 245 2.84 -1.69 4.55
C GLY A 245 2.73 -0.92 5.86
N LYS A 246 1.96 -1.46 6.80
CA LYS A 246 1.68 -0.83 8.10
C LYS A 246 2.85 -1.03 9.07
N VAL A 247 3.32 0.05 9.65
CA VAL A 247 4.41 0.03 10.65
C VAL A 247 4.06 -0.85 11.84
N LYS A 248 2.81 -0.78 12.32
CA LYS A 248 2.35 -1.61 13.44
C LYS A 248 2.51 -3.11 13.14
N GLU A 249 2.04 -3.57 11.99
CA GLU A 249 2.17 -4.97 11.57
C GLU A 249 3.64 -5.40 11.44
N MET A 250 4.48 -4.55 10.82
CA MET A 250 5.91 -4.77 10.72
C MET A 250 6.58 -4.87 12.10
N SER A 251 6.19 -4.00 13.04
CA SER A 251 6.73 -4.03 14.41
C SER A 251 6.34 -5.31 15.15
N GLU A 252 5.10 -5.79 14.98
CA GLU A 252 4.62 -7.05 15.58
C GLU A 252 5.32 -8.29 14.98
N VAL A 253 5.74 -8.22 13.71
CA VAL A 253 6.59 -9.27 13.09
C VAL A 253 8.02 -9.22 13.62
N LEU A 254 8.57 -8.03 13.87
CA LEU A 254 9.94 -7.84 14.38
C LEU A 254 10.09 -8.20 15.86
N ASP A 255 9.04 -8.01 16.65
CA ASP A 255 9.07 -8.20 18.11
C ASP A 255 9.72 -9.54 18.52
N PRO A 256 9.26 -10.73 18.03
CA PRO A 256 9.88 -12.01 18.37
C PRO A 256 11.27 -12.24 17.76
N LEU A 257 11.79 -11.31 16.99
CA LEU A 257 13.10 -11.43 16.31
C LEU A 257 14.19 -10.55 16.93
N LEU A 258 13.81 -9.58 17.77
CA LEU A 258 14.70 -8.56 18.33
C LEU A 258 14.78 -8.66 19.86
N PRO A 259 15.93 -8.28 20.46
CA PRO A 259 15.98 -8.06 21.91
C PRO A 259 15.14 -6.84 22.29
N GLU A 260 14.88 -6.65 23.60
CA GLU A 260 14.22 -5.45 24.11
C GLU A 260 14.93 -4.18 23.61
N GLY A 261 14.15 -3.29 22.97
CA GLY A 261 14.68 -2.03 22.46
C GLY A 261 13.81 -1.32 21.46
N THR A 262 14.33 -0.23 20.91
CA THR A 262 13.62 0.55 19.88
C THR A 262 13.68 -0.17 18.54
N ILE A 263 12.52 -0.43 17.94
CA ILE A 263 12.41 -0.93 16.56
C ILE A 263 12.59 0.20 15.56
N MET A 264 11.86 1.30 15.76
CA MET A 264 11.94 2.49 14.91
C MET A 264 11.27 3.69 15.57
N THR A 265 11.58 4.89 15.06
CA THR A 265 10.94 6.14 15.45
C THR A 265 10.32 6.82 14.23
N LEU A 266 9.07 7.28 14.35
CA LEU A 266 8.41 8.15 13.38
C LEU A 266 8.43 9.57 13.93
N ARG A 267 8.70 10.56 13.07
CA ARG A 267 8.70 11.98 13.44
C ARG A 267 7.77 12.77 12.50
N GLU A 268 6.76 13.40 13.07
CA GLU A 268 5.86 14.30 12.35
C GLU A 268 6.52 15.68 12.09
N LYS A 269 5.93 16.44 11.16
CA LYS A 269 6.35 17.81 10.83
C LYS A 269 6.41 18.76 12.03
N ASN A 270 5.57 18.56 13.05
CA ASN A 270 5.52 19.35 14.28
C ASN A 270 6.58 18.93 15.32
N GLY A 271 7.38 17.88 15.03
CA GLY A 271 8.39 17.32 15.91
C GLY A 271 7.86 16.28 16.91
N HIS A 272 6.58 15.90 16.82
CA HIS A 272 6.05 14.79 17.62
C HIS A 272 6.66 13.47 17.13
N GLU A 273 7.09 12.63 18.09
CA GLU A 273 7.70 11.33 17.81
C GLU A 273 6.82 10.21 18.34
N THR A 274 6.70 9.16 17.53
CA THR A 274 6.11 7.88 17.93
C THR A 274 7.20 6.82 17.85
N VAL A 275 7.46 6.12 18.97
CA VAL A 275 8.48 5.07 19.07
C VAL A 275 7.78 3.71 19.10
N TYR A 276 8.24 2.79 18.26
CA TYR A 276 7.88 1.38 18.30
C TYR A 276 9.03 0.61 18.94
N SER A 277 8.71 -0.33 19.84
CA SER A 277 9.71 -1.08 20.61
C SER A 277 9.36 -2.56 20.62
N SER A 278 10.40 -3.40 20.72
CA SER A 278 10.33 -4.83 21.01
C SER A 278 10.45 -5.07 22.51
N ASP A 279 9.95 -6.21 22.96
CA ASP A 279 10.15 -6.72 24.31
C ASP A 279 11.38 -7.67 24.39
N ALA A 280 11.55 -8.43 25.48
CA ALA A 280 12.69 -9.29 25.68
C ALA A 280 12.49 -10.73 25.16
N ASP A 281 11.30 -11.08 24.66
CA ASP A 281 10.94 -12.45 24.26
C ASP A 281 11.30 -12.70 22.80
N MET A 282 12.60 -12.88 22.51
CA MET A 282 13.04 -13.17 21.15
C MET A 282 13.46 -14.63 20.94
N ILE A 283 13.32 -15.12 19.71
CA ILE A 283 13.92 -16.40 19.31
C ILE A 283 15.43 -16.26 19.22
N ASP A 284 16.17 -17.27 19.70
CA ASP A 284 17.63 -17.30 19.66
C ASP A 284 18.11 -18.31 18.61
N LEU A 285 17.99 -17.97 17.35
CA LEU A 285 18.40 -18.76 16.19
C LEU A 285 19.21 -17.91 15.21
N PRO A 286 20.16 -18.49 14.45
CA PRO A 286 20.77 -17.82 13.31
C PRO A 286 19.72 -17.33 12.31
N LEU A 287 19.84 -16.06 11.91
CA LEU A 287 18.90 -15.39 11.04
C LEU A 287 19.60 -14.81 9.80
N ALA A 288 18.97 -14.94 8.63
CA ALA A 288 19.29 -14.15 7.46
C ALA A 288 18.03 -13.52 6.87
N VAL A 289 18.19 -12.36 6.23
CA VAL A 289 17.09 -11.68 5.55
C VAL A 289 17.46 -11.44 4.10
N LEU A 290 16.56 -11.83 3.19
CA LEU A 290 16.68 -11.55 1.78
C LEU A 290 16.04 -10.22 1.44
N ILE A 291 16.80 -9.35 0.79
CA ILE A 291 16.37 -8.01 0.36
C ILE A 291 16.70 -7.76 -1.11
N ASP A 292 15.96 -6.86 -1.74
CA ASP A 292 16.23 -6.39 -3.10
C ASP A 292 15.82 -4.91 -3.30
N ASP A 293 15.96 -4.42 -4.53
CA ASP A 293 15.58 -3.06 -4.91
C ASP A 293 14.06 -2.81 -4.90
N GLN A 294 13.25 -3.86 -4.73
CA GLN A 294 11.80 -3.80 -4.54
C GLN A 294 11.40 -3.98 -3.05
N SER A 295 12.36 -4.19 -2.16
CA SER A 295 12.16 -4.09 -0.72
C SER A 295 12.02 -2.60 -0.35
N ILE A 296 10.80 -2.15 -0.03
CA ILE A 296 10.48 -0.72 0.08
C ILE A 296 9.86 -0.38 1.43
N SER A 297 10.15 0.80 1.99
CA SER A 297 9.44 1.34 3.16
C SER A 297 9.55 0.41 4.39
N ALA A 298 8.43 -0.10 4.94
CA ALA A 298 8.44 -0.98 6.10
C ALA A 298 9.38 -2.19 5.92
N ALA A 299 9.54 -2.72 4.70
CA ALA A 299 10.48 -3.80 4.42
C ALA A 299 11.95 -3.39 4.62
N GLU A 300 12.29 -2.14 4.29
CA GLU A 300 13.62 -1.59 4.52
C GLU A 300 13.91 -1.43 6.01
N PHE A 301 12.93 -0.91 6.77
CA PHE A 301 13.07 -0.73 8.23
C PHE A 301 13.04 -2.06 8.97
N PHE A 302 12.32 -3.06 8.47
CA PHE A 302 12.39 -4.44 8.94
C PHE A 302 13.81 -4.98 8.84
N ALA A 303 14.43 -4.88 7.67
CA ALA A 303 15.79 -5.31 7.43
C ALA A 303 16.81 -4.48 8.24
N ALA A 304 16.64 -3.15 8.27
CA ALA A 304 17.52 -2.25 9.00
C ALA A 304 17.54 -2.52 10.50
N ALA A 305 16.39 -2.80 11.10
CA ALA A 305 16.32 -3.13 12.52
C ALA A 305 17.10 -4.39 12.84
N LEU A 306 16.90 -5.46 12.08
CA LEU A 306 17.62 -6.72 12.25
C LEU A 306 19.13 -6.58 12.03
N GLN A 307 19.57 -5.79 11.03
CA GLN A 307 20.97 -5.51 10.78
C GLN A 307 21.59 -4.65 11.89
N GLU A 308 20.93 -3.57 12.31
CA GLU A 308 21.47 -2.67 13.33
C GLU A 308 21.58 -3.31 14.73
N TYR A 309 20.71 -4.29 15.03
CA TYR A 309 20.82 -5.12 16.23
C TYR A 309 21.78 -6.31 16.07
N GLU A 310 22.41 -6.48 14.89
CA GLU A 310 23.27 -7.61 14.56
C GLU A 310 22.58 -8.98 14.74
N ARG A 311 21.23 -8.99 14.51
CA ARG A 311 20.40 -10.18 14.64
C ARG A 311 20.35 -11.02 13.36
N ALA A 312 20.52 -10.40 12.21
CA ALA A 312 20.44 -11.09 10.92
C ALA A 312 21.52 -10.59 9.95
N THR A 313 22.01 -11.49 9.12
CA THR A 313 22.81 -11.16 7.94
C THR A 313 21.88 -10.82 6.78
N LEU A 314 22.01 -9.64 6.20
CA LEU A 314 21.27 -9.25 5.01
C LEU A 314 21.94 -9.77 3.73
N VAL A 315 21.19 -10.50 2.90
CA VAL A 315 21.67 -11.06 1.63
C VAL A 315 20.81 -10.56 0.48
N GLY A 316 21.41 -10.19 -0.63
CA GLY A 316 20.67 -9.75 -1.83
C GLY A 316 21.24 -8.50 -2.47
N THR A 317 20.39 -7.53 -2.77
CA THR A 317 20.80 -6.25 -3.38
C THR A 317 20.29 -5.06 -2.58
N HIS A 318 20.81 -3.88 -2.91
CA HIS A 318 20.49 -2.63 -2.23
C HIS A 318 19.02 -2.25 -2.37
N THR A 319 18.39 -1.72 -1.32
CA THR A 319 16.97 -1.35 -1.31
C THR A 319 16.69 0.06 -1.87
N THR A 320 15.41 0.43 -2.02
CA THR A 320 14.97 1.64 -2.74
C THR A 320 15.27 2.97 -2.04
N GLY A 321 15.23 3.04 -0.71
CA GLY A 321 15.39 4.29 0.04
C GLY A 321 14.10 5.09 0.25
N LYS A 322 13.02 4.45 0.72
CA LYS A 322 11.78 5.14 1.11
C LYS A 322 11.79 5.44 2.61
N GLY A 323 12.22 6.64 2.97
CA GLY A 323 12.34 7.09 4.37
C GLY A 323 11.16 7.90 4.91
N ARG A 324 9.97 7.84 4.30
CA ARG A 324 8.79 8.61 4.71
C ARG A 324 7.54 7.76 4.80
N ALA A 325 6.76 7.99 5.89
CA ALA A 325 5.45 7.40 6.07
C ALA A 325 4.36 8.24 5.40
N GLN A 326 3.43 7.58 4.75
CA GLN A 326 2.23 8.20 4.21
C GLN A 326 1.03 7.94 5.10
N ARG A 327 0.13 8.94 5.15
CA ARG A 327 -1.25 8.76 5.63
C ARG A 327 -2.23 9.08 4.52
N THR A 328 -3.27 8.28 4.43
CA THR A 328 -4.34 8.48 3.46
C THR A 328 -5.47 9.30 4.10
N TYR A 329 -5.87 10.35 3.41
CA TYR A 329 -6.94 11.25 3.82
C TYR A 329 -8.06 11.20 2.80
N ALA A 330 -9.26 10.74 3.22
CA ALA A 330 -10.45 10.75 2.38
C ALA A 330 -10.90 12.19 2.09
N LEU A 331 -11.32 12.45 0.87
CA LEU A 331 -11.89 13.72 0.43
C LEU A 331 -13.42 13.63 0.37
N SER A 332 -14.06 14.79 0.29
CA SER A 332 -15.53 14.89 0.38
C SER A 332 -16.29 14.29 -0.83
N ASP A 333 -15.60 14.08 -1.94
CA ASP A 333 -16.13 13.48 -3.18
C ASP A 333 -15.94 11.96 -3.25
N GLY A 334 -15.40 11.34 -2.18
CA GLY A 334 -15.10 9.91 -2.11
C GLY A 334 -13.73 9.51 -2.63
N SER A 335 -12.96 10.45 -3.19
CA SER A 335 -11.55 10.24 -3.52
C SER A 335 -10.66 10.34 -2.27
N ALA A 336 -9.35 10.14 -2.42
CA ALA A 336 -8.42 10.28 -1.30
C ALA A 336 -7.07 10.86 -1.76
N VAL A 337 -6.32 11.37 -0.81
CA VAL A 337 -4.93 11.76 -1.02
C VAL A 337 -4.04 11.02 -0.02
N ASN A 338 -2.98 10.42 -0.52
CA ASN A 338 -1.94 9.78 0.26
C ASN A 338 -0.75 10.74 0.34
N LEU A 339 -0.42 11.22 1.53
CA LEU A 339 0.61 12.23 1.76
C LEU A 339 1.71 11.71 2.66
N SER A 340 2.97 12.00 2.34
CA SER A 340 4.09 11.81 3.24
C SER A 340 3.98 12.81 4.40
N VAL A 341 3.78 12.32 5.61
CA VAL A 341 3.49 13.13 6.81
C VAL A 341 4.47 12.90 7.95
N GLU A 342 5.24 11.81 7.90
CA GLU A 342 6.23 11.44 8.91
C GLU A 342 7.53 11.00 8.25
N GLU A 343 8.63 11.22 8.93
CA GLU A 343 9.94 10.66 8.60
C GLU A 343 10.20 9.43 9.47
N TYR A 344 10.82 8.41 8.89
CA TYR A 344 11.25 7.20 9.57
C TYR A 344 12.71 7.29 10.01
N PHE A 345 12.98 6.75 11.20
CA PHE A 345 14.34 6.58 11.72
C PHE A 345 14.53 5.13 12.21
N THR A 346 15.66 4.53 11.86
CA THR A 346 16.08 3.20 12.32
C THR A 346 16.32 3.18 13.84
N PRO A 347 16.56 2.01 14.48
CA PRO A 347 16.93 1.93 15.89
C PRO A 347 18.07 2.86 16.29
N LYS A 348 19.09 3.00 15.45
CA LYS A 348 20.26 3.89 15.67
C LYS A 348 20.02 5.34 15.20
N GLY A 349 18.77 5.70 14.90
CA GLY A 349 18.38 7.08 14.53
C GLY A 349 18.77 7.51 13.12
N LYS A 350 19.04 6.59 12.19
CA LYS A 350 19.37 6.91 10.80
C LYS A 350 18.10 7.02 9.96
N SER A 351 18.08 7.97 9.03
CA SER A 351 17.08 8.02 7.96
C SER A 351 17.54 7.15 6.78
N LEU A 352 16.62 6.39 6.19
CA LEU A 352 16.87 5.64 4.96
C LEU A 352 16.41 6.40 3.70
N ALA A 353 15.91 7.63 3.87
CA ALA A 353 15.41 8.43 2.75
C ALA A 353 16.50 8.63 1.68
N ASP A 354 16.16 8.25 0.45
CA ASP A 354 17.01 8.31 -0.74
C ASP A 354 18.37 7.55 -0.65
N THR A 355 18.59 6.83 0.46
CA THR A 355 19.81 6.04 0.68
C THR A 355 19.56 4.54 0.71
N GLY A 356 18.39 4.10 1.18
CA GLY A 356 18.10 2.67 1.37
C GLY A 356 19.05 1.98 2.36
N ILE A 357 19.10 0.65 2.25
CA ILE A 357 20.00 -0.19 3.02
C ILE A 357 20.77 -1.13 2.11
N ALA A 358 22.06 -1.27 2.36
CA ALA A 358 22.94 -2.22 1.67
C ALA A 358 22.85 -3.59 2.33
N PRO A 359 22.90 -4.70 1.56
CA PRO A 359 23.08 -6.03 2.12
C PRO A 359 24.49 -6.18 2.72
N ASP A 360 24.63 -7.08 3.69
CA ASP A 360 25.94 -7.49 4.19
C ASP A 360 26.65 -8.39 3.18
N ILE A 361 25.88 -9.15 2.43
CA ILE A 361 26.35 -10.05 1.37
C ILE A 361 25.61 -9.72 0.08
N GLU A 362 26.29 -9.02 -0.81
CA GLU A 362 25.73 -8.71 -2.13
C GLU A 362 25.66 -9.98 -2.98
N THR A 363 24.46 -10.29 -3.46
CA THR A 363 24.18 -11.42 -4.35
C THR A 363 23.12 -10.99 -5.36
N THR A 364 23.47 -10.99 -6.64
CA THR A 364 22.57 -10.56 -7.73
C THR A 364 21.91 -11.75 -8.41
N LEU A 365 20.71 -11.52 -8.92
CA LEU A 365 20.03 -12.42 -9.87
C LEU A 365 20.41 -12.03 -11.30
N THR A 366 20.39 -12.99 -12.21
CA THR A 366 20.45 -12.70 -13.65
C THR A 366 19.13 -12.09 -14.11
N ASP A 367 19.10 -11.45 -15.29
CA ASP A 367 17.87 -10.89 -15.86
C ASP A 367 16.78 -11.96 -16.01
N GLU A 368 17.14 -13.18 -16.42
CA GLU A 368 16.22 -14.31 -16.53
C GLU A 368 15.66 -14.73 -15.16
N GLN A 369 16.49 -14.79 -14.12
CA GLN A 369 16.07 -15.11 -12.76
C GLN A 369 15.18 -14.01 -12.20
N THR A 370 15.49 -12.75 -12.44
CA THR A 370 14.67 -11.59 -12.02
C THR A 370 13.29 -11.65 -12.69
N ALA A 371 13.23 -11.89 -14.01
CA ALA A 371 11.97 -12.02 -14.73
C ALA A 371 11.11 -13.21 -14.25
N ASN A 372 11.73 -14.25 -13.70
CA ASN A 372 11.06 -15.43 -13.17
C ASN A 372 11.10 -15.52 -11.64
N PHE A 373 11.31 -14.41 -10.93
CA PHE A 373 11.55 -14.37 -9.50
C PHE A 373 10.57 -15.25 -8.69
N TYR A 374 9.27 -15.09 -8.89
CA TYR A 374 8.25 -15.86 -8.18
C TYR A 374 8.20 -17.35 -8.57
N PHE A 375 8.93 -17.75 -9.60
CA PHE A 375 8.95 -19.11 -10.16
C PHE A 375 10.29 -19.79 -9.99
N LEU A 376 11.27 -19.12 -9.37
CA LEU A 376 12.52 -19.74 -8.95
C LEU A 376 12.22 -20.83 -7.92
N GLY A 377 12.71 -22.03 -8.15
CA GLY A 377 12.74 -23.05 -7.09
C GLY A 377 13.89 -22.75 -6.13
N THR A 378 13.88 -23.39 -4.98
CA THR A 378 14.94 -23.25 -3.95
C THR A 378 16.34 -23.45 -4.54
N ASP A 379 16.49 -24.44 -5.43
CA ASP A 379 17.78 -24.75 -6.08
C ASP A 379 18.14 -23.76 -7.21
N GLY A 380 17.18 -23.01 -7.72
CA GLY A 380 17.36 -22.02 -8.78
C GLY A 380 17.61 -20.59 -8.27
N ASP A 381 17.53 -20.36 -6.97
CA ASP A 381 17.66 -19.04 -6.34
C ASP A 381 19.00 -18.88 -5.63
N PRO A 382 20.00 -18.23 -6.25
CA PRO A 382 21.33 -18.08 -5.65
C PRO A 382 21.34 -17.19 -4.41
N GLN A 383 20.41 -16.25 -4.28
CA GLN A 383 20.29 -15.41 -3.10
C GLN A 383 19.78 -16.25 -1.91
N LEU A 384 18.76 -17.09 -2.13
CA LEU A 384 18.24 -17.99 -1.09
C LEU A 384 19.29 -19.02 -0.69
N GLN A 385 19.98 -19.64 -1.65
CA GLN A 385 21.07 -20.59 -1.36
C GLN A 385 22.19 -19.93 -0.54
N ARG A 386 22.53 -18.68 -0.86
CA ARG A 386 23.53 -17.94 -0.10
C ARG A 386 23.07 -17.67 1.34
N ALA A 387 21.84 -17.24 1.54
CA ALA A 387 21.29 -17.01 2.87
C ALA A 387 21.21 -18.29 3.71
N VAL A 388 20.77 -19.41 3.11
CA VAL A 388 20.75 -20.73 3.78
C VAL A 388 22.17 -21.15 4.20
N SER A 389 23.16 -21.01 3.31
CA SER A 389 24.56 -21.33 3.63
C SER A 389 25.10 -20.48 4.78
N GLU A 390 24.71 -19.22 4.86
CA GLU A 390 25.14 -18.30 5.91
C GLU A 390 24.62 -18.74 7.29
N VAL A 391 23.30 -18.97 7.41
CA VAL A 391 22.70 -19.36 8.70
C VAL A 391 23.16 -20.74 9.17
N GLN A 392 23.38 -21.70 8.27
CA GLN A 392 23.90 -23.02 8.62
C GLN A 392 25.38 -22.99 9.05
N SER A 393 26.16 -22.03 8.55
CA SER A 393 27.56 -21.84 8.97
C SER A 393 27.65 -21.24 10.37
N ALA A 394 26.65 -20.47 10.80
CA ALA A 394 26.59 -19.87 12.13
C ALA A 394 26.17 -20.87 13.23
N GLU A 395 25.60 -22.03 12.87
CA GLU A 395 25.26 -23.11 13.81
C GLU A 395 26.48 -23.91 14.29
N ASN A 396 27.64 -23.82 13.57
CA ASN A 396 28.88 -24.57 13.86
C ASN A 396 29.92 -23.70 14.58
#